data_930ffe91be34ea57d3176c79e126c41b
#
_entry.id   930ffe91be34ea57d3176c79e126c41b
#
_cell.length_a   1.000
_cell.length_b   1.000
_cell.length_c   1.000
_cell.angle_alpha   90.00
_cell.angle_beta   90.00
_cell.angle_gamma   90.00
#
_symmetry.space_group_name_H-M   'P 1'
#
loop_
_entity.id
_entity.type
_entity.pdbx_description
1 polymer ?
#
loop_
_entity_poly.entity_id
_entity_poly.type
_entity_poly.pdbx_seq_one_letter_code
_entity_poly.pdbx_strand_id
1 'polypeptide(L)'
;MDEGGTVVITYETLFELVRREKSRGELQRLDAEFFRNTISYLIQKKEMLSEVTDDDMFGDSEQTQNQIIHIKKLIRKLYECREKKLVDMALMRSKTGRSPGDEEFILAEEQMFYDDVIMVLDKSREQVLKRVVLGKLPLTTPEQKKVNEARDLVEVQFLEETEAFAGEDMQMYGPYTKDAREELPSKMADMLIKRGSVALLKE
;
A
#
# COMPACT_ATOMS: atom_id res chain seq x y z
N MET A 1 21.52 7.75 21.77
CA MET A 1 20.89 6.67 22.55
C MET A 1 19.63 7.28 23.12
N ASP A 2 18.52 7.08 22.47
CA ASP A 2 17.23 7.56 22.93
C ASP A 2 16.54 6.33 23.55
N GLU A 3 16.48 6.32 24.87
CA GLU A 3 15.88 5.23 25.64
C GLU A 3 14.40 5.17 25.27
N GLY A 4 13.93 4.02 24.81
CA GLY A 4 12.55 3.73 24.48
C GLY A 4 11.63 3.79 25.70
N GLY A 5 11.46 4.97 26.25
CA GLY A 5 10.46 5.26 27.26
C GLY A 5 9.08 5.17 26.60
N THR A 6 8.23 4.28 27.08
CA THR A 6 6.82 4.21 26.69
C THR A 6 6.20 5.60 26.84
N VAL A 7 5.84 6.24 25.74
CA VAL A 7 5.25 7.58 25.77
C VAL A 7 3.85 7.47 26.37
N VAL A 8 3.69 8.00 27.56
CA VAL A 8 2.36 8.09 28.18
C VAL A 8 1.48 9.02 27.36
N ILE A 9 0.40 8.50 26.82
CA ILE A 9 -0.55 9.30 26.04
C ILE A 9 -1.39 10.15 27.00
N THR A 10 -1.29 11.46 26.80
CA THR A 10 -2.12 12.49 27.46
C THR A 10 -2.68 13.43 26.39
N TYR A 11 -3.56 14.34 26.81
CA TYR A 11 -4.05 15.39 25.90
C TYR A 11 -2.91 16.24 25.35
N GLU A 12 -1.98 16.65 26.21
CA GLU A 12 -0.82 17.48 25.88
C GLU A 12 0.13 16.76 24.91
N THR A 13 0.42 15.47 25.16
CA THR A 13 1.28 14.68 24.27
C THR A 13 0.63 14.50 22.89
N LEU A 14 -0.68 14.24 22.81
CA LEU A 14 -1.41 14.18 21.54
C LEU A 14 -1.38 15.51 20.81
N PHE A 15 -1.59 16.61 21.50
CA PHE A 15 -1.53 17.95 20.92
C PHE A 15 -0.14 18.25 20.33
N GLU A 16 0.93 17.93 21.05
CA GLU A 16 2.31 18.12 20.59
C GLU A 16 2.64 17.21 19.40
N LEU A 17 2.15 15.96 19.37
CA LEU A 17 2.32 15.06 18.25
C LEU A 17 1.64 15.62 17.00
N VAL A 18 0.39 16.08 17.10
CA VAL A 18 -0.32 16.73 15.99
C VAL A 18 0.42 17.97 15.50
N ARG A 19 0.92 18.79 16.42
CA ARG A 19 1.66 20.02 16.10
C ARG A 19 2.93 19.70 15.31
N ARG A 20 3.72 18.74 15.78
CA ARG A 20 4.95 18.29 15.10
C ARG A 20 4.65 17.69 13.73
N GLU A 21 3.68 16.79 13.66
CA GLU A 21 3.28 16.15 12.42
C GLU A 21 2.80 17.17 11.36
N LYS A 22 2.08 18.21 11.80
CA LYS A 22 1.58 19.26 10.91
C LYS A 22 2.66 20.24 10.47
N SER A 23 3.64 20.55 11.34
CA SER A 23 4.65 21.58 11.07
C SER A 23 5.81 21.09 10.22
N ARG A 24 6.04 19.78 10.16
CA ARG A 24 7.14 19.17 9.39
C ARG A 24 6.60 18.50 8.14
N GLY A 25 7.37 18.55 7.05
CA GLY A 25 7.01 17.87 5.78
C GLY A 25 7.16 16.36 5.87
N GLU A 26 8.15 15.91 6.61
CA GLU A 26 8.52 14.49 6.78
C GLU A 26 7.60 13.78 7.77
N LEU A 27 7.43 12.45 7.59
CA LEU A 27 6.70 11.61 8.54
C LEU A 27 7.43 11.62 9.89
N GLN A 28 6.70 11.85 11.00
CA GLN A 28 7.30 11.90 12.31
C GLN A 28 7.26 10.53 12.98
N ARG A 29 8.33 10.20 13.69
CA ARG A 29 8.39 8.96 14.48
C ARG A 29 7.36 9.00 15.59
N LEU A 30 6.53 7.96 15.65
CA LEU A 30 5.63 7.65 16.76
C LEU A 30 6.12 6.38 17.47
N ASP A 31 5.64 6.17 18.68
CA ASP A 31 5.82 4.91 19.40
C ASP A 31 5.11 3.77 18.65
N ALA A 32 5.72 2.59 18.59
CA ALA A 32 5.14 1.42 17.91
C ALA A 32 3.77 1.01 18.50
N GLU A 33 3.56 1.25 19.81
CA GLU A 33 2.32 0.97 20.52
C GLU A 33 1.37 2.18 20.57
N PHE A 34 1.60 3.19 19.71
CA PHE A 34 0.85 4.45 19.75
C PHE A 34 -0.67 4.24 19.71
N PHE A 35 -1.19 3.42 18.80
CA PHE A 35 -2.63 3.18 18.70
C PHE A 35 -3.18 2.47 19.93
N ARG A 36 -2.46 1.47 20.45
CA ARG A 36 -2.84 0.75 21.66
C ARG A 36 -2.90 1.68 22.87
N ASN A 37 -1.86 2.49 23.07
CA ASN A 37 -1.77 3.45 24.17
C ASN A 37 -2.86 4.52 24.07
N THR A 38 -3.17 4.97 22.85
CA THR A 38 -4.24 5.94 22.61
C THR A 38 -5.62 5.35 22.91
N ILE A 39 -5.87 4.08 22.53
CA ILE A 39 -7.12 3.39 22.88
C ILE A 39 -7.26 3.23 24.38
N SER A 40 -6.20 2.80 25.09
CA SER A 40 -6.20 2.66 26.54
C SER A 40 -6.53 4.00 27.24
N TYR A 41 -5.94 5.08 26.76
CA TYR A 41 -6.24 6.42 27.27
C TYR A 41 -7.70 6.84 27.05
N LEU A 42 -8.26 6.56 25.88
CA LEU A 42 -9.67 6.84 25.60
C LEU A 42 -10.63 6.01 26.47
N ILE A 43 -10.28 4.73 26.72
CA ILE A 43 -11.08 3.84 27.60
C ILE A 43 -11.06 4.41 29.02
N GLN A 44 -9.88 4.70 29.56
CA GLN A 44 -9.75 5.28 30.91
C GLN A 44 -10.58 6.57 31.07
N LYS A 45 -10.56 7.48 30.08
CA LYS A 45 -11.37 8.70 30.11
C LYS A 45 -12.87 8.44 30.05
N LYS A 46 -13.32 7.39 29.36
CA LYS A 46 -14.72 7.00 29.32
C LYS A 46 -15.18 6.36 30.64
N GLU A 47 -14.32 5.55 31.26
CA GLU A 47 -14.59 4.94 32.57
C GLU A 47 -14.78 6.03 33.64
N MET A 48 -13.88 7.01 33.66
CA MET A 48 -14.03 8.19 34.53
C MET A 48 -15.36 8.91 34.36
N LEU A 49 -15.85 9.00 33.10
CA LEU A 49 -17.14 9.61 32.80
C LEU A 49 -18.32 8.75 33.28
N SER A 50 -18.19 7.41 33.28
CA SER A 50 -19.25 6.50 33.72
C SER A 50 -19.33 6.37 35.26
N GLU A 51 -18.27 6.70 35.98
CA GLU A 51 -18.22 6.68 37.45
C GLU A 51 -18.79 7.94 38.07
N VAL A 52 -19.03 8.99 37.28
CA VAL A 52 -19.68 10.22 37.74
C VAL A 52 -21.14 9.93 38.06
N THR A 53 -21.53 9.98 39.30
CA THR A 53 -22.90 9.77 39.80
C THR A 53 -23.75 11.04 39.66
N ASP A 54 -25.11 10.88 39.68
CA ASP A 54 -26.10 11.99 39.58
C ASP A 54 -25.97 13.13 40.59
N ASP A 55 -25.07 12.97 41.59
CA ASP A 55 -24.81 13.94 42.65
C ASP A 55 -23.71 14.98 42.29
N ASP A 56 -23.24 14.96 41.05
CA ASP A 56 -22.14 15.81 40.56
C ASP A 56 -22.66 17.21 40.20
N MET A 57 -22.84 18.04 41.22
CA MET A 57 -23.35 19.42 41.12
C MET A 57 -22.40 20.39 40.39
N PHE A 58 -21.23 19.95 39.89
CA PHE A 58 -20.17 20.86 39.44
C PHE A 58 -19.77 20.72 37.94
N GLY A 59 -20.53 20.00 37.14
CA GLY A 59 -20.27 19.98 35.67
C GLY A 59 -19.02 19.18 35.24
N ASP A 60 -18.42 18.37 36.13
CA ASP A 60 -17.23 17.53 35.82
C ASP A 60 -17.53 16.50 34.71
N SER A 61 -18.77 16.02 34.63
CA SER A 61 -19.25 15.14 33.55
C SER A 61 -19.18 15.83 32.19
N GLU A 62 -19.70 17.06 32.06
CA GLU A 62 -19.68 17.82 30.83
C GLU A 62 -18.24 18.17 30.39
N GLN A 63 -17.39 18.53 31.35
CA GLN A 63 -15.98 18.83 31.09
C GLN A 63 -15.25 17.59 30.58
N THR A 64 -15.44 16.42 31.20
CA THR A 64 -14.84 15.15 30.79
C THR A 64 -15.34 14.72 29.37
N GLN A 65 -16.64 14.89 29.09
CA GLN A 65 -17.21 14.62 27.79
C GLN A 65 -16.60 15.53 26.71
N ASN A 66 -16.44 16.81 26.99
CA ASN A 66 -15.78 17.75 26.08
C ASN A 66 -14.31 17.38 25.85
N GLN A 67 -13.58 16.96 26.91
CA GLN A 67 -12.21 16.45 26.75
C GLN A 67 -12.15 15.25 25.81
N ILE A 68 -13.03 14.27 25.93
CA ILE A 68 -13.09 13.10 25.05
C ILE A 68 -13.33 13.52 23.59
N ILE A 69 -14.23 14.49 23.36
CA ILE A 69 -14.49 15.02 22.03
C ILE A 69 -13.21 15.67 21.44
N HIS A 70 -12.50 16.45 22.24
CA HIS A 70 -11.26 17.10 21.81
C HIS A 70 -10.15 16.08 21.53
N ILE A 71 -9.98 15.06 22.38
CA ILE A 71 -9.04 13.96 22.16
C ILE A 71 -9.32 13.26 20.82
N LYS A 72 -10.59 12.90 20.56
CA LYS A 72 -10.99 12.29 19.28
C LYS A 72 -10.68 13.19 18.06
N LYS A 73 -10.84 14.51 18.20
CA LYS A 73 -10.48 15.47 17.16
C LYS A 73 -8.97 15.49 16.91
N LEU A 74 -8.15 15.44 17.97
CA LEU A 74 -6.69 15.40 17.84
C LEU A 74 -6.23 14.12 17.16
N ILE A 75 -6.78 12.96 17.57
CA ILE A 75 -6.45 11.66 16.95
C ILE A 75 -6.79 11.68 15.47
N ARG A 76 -8.00 12.13 15.09
CA ARG A 76 -8.40 12.27 13.68
C ARG A 76 -7.44 13.19 12.93
N LYS A 77 -7.08 14.32 13.52
CA LYS A 77 -6.19 15.28 12.88
C LYS A 77 -4.79 14.72 12.67
N LEU A 78 -4.26 13.97 13.62
CA LEU A 78 -2.98 13.28 13.49
C LEU A 78 -3.03 12.27 12.34
N TYR A 79 -4.07 11.44 12.34
CA TYR A 79 -4.29 10.45 11.28
C TYR A 79 -4.34 11.09 9.89
N GLU A 80 -5.17 12.13 9.69
CA GLU A 80 -5.28 12.84 8.42
C GLU A 80 -3.94 13.45 7.94
N CYS A 81 -3.15 13.98 8.88
CA CYS A 81 -1.84 14.52 8.54
C CYS A 81 -0.87 13.42 8.08
N ARG A 82 -0.87 12.27 8.77
CA ARG A 82 -0.03 11.13 8.42
C ARG A 82 -0.49 10.46 7.13
N GLU A 83 -1.80 10.22 6.99
CA GLU A 83 -2.40 9.66 5.76
C GLU A 83 -1.95 10.43 4.52
N LYS A 84 -2.04 11.77 4.56
CA LYS A 84 -1.56 12.61 3.45
C LYS A 84 -0.09 12.37 3.14
N LYS A 85 0.78 12.32 4.15
CA LYS A 85 2.21 12.09 3.96
C LYS A 85 2.49 10.69 3.41
N LEU A 86 1.81 9.67 3.91
CA LEU A 86 1.93 8.30 3.40
C LEU A 86 1.56 8.22 1.91
N VAL A 87 0.50 8.92 1.50
CA VAL A 87 0.14 9.03 0.08
C VAL A 87 1.22 9.75 -0.73
N ASP A 88 1.76 10.87 -0.22
CA ASP A 88 2.82 11.62 -0.89
C ASP A 88 4.11 10.77 -1.00
N MET A 89 4.47 10.01 0.04
CA MET A 89 5.59 9.07 0.06
C MET A 89 5.39 7.93 -0.94
N ALA A 90 4.20 7.31 -0.97
CA ALA A 90 3.84 6.27 -1.92
C ALA A 90 3.92 6.77 -3.36
N LEU A 91 3.44 7.99 -3.62
CA LEU A 91 3.53 8.63 -4.93
C LEU A 91 4.99 8.86 -5.35
N MET A 92 5.83 9.32 -4.43
CA MET A 92 7.26 9.51 -4.69
C MET A 92 7.95 8.18 -4.99
N ARG A 93 7.70 7.14 -4.20
CA ARG A 93 8.25 5.79 -4.40
C ARG A 93 7.83 5.20 -5.74
N SER A 94 6.53 5.22 -6.06
CA SER A 94 6.01 4.74 -7.34
C SER A 94 6.59 5.50 -8.54
N LYS A 95 6.90 6.80 -8.38
CA LYS A 95 7.47 7.63 -9.44
C LYS A 95 8.96 7.39 -9.66
N THR A 96 9.71 7.25 -8.58
CA THR A 96 11.20 7.24 -8.62
C THR A 96 11.80 5.85 -8.44
N GLY A 97 11.03 4.87 -7.97
CA GLY A 97 11.51 3.55 -7.56
C GLY A 97 12.38 3.56 -6.30
N ARG A 98 12.48 4.70 -5.61
CA ARG A 98 13.31 4.86 -4.41
C ARG A 98 12.44 4.99 -3.17
N SER A 99 12.83 4.31 -2.09
CA SER A 99 12.21 4.46 -0.78
C SER A 99 12.50 5.85 -0.22
N PRO A 100 11.48 6.58 0.28
CA PRO A 100 11.70 7.78 1.09
C PRO A 100 12.48 7.43 2.37
N GLY A 101 13.27 8.38 2.88
CA GLY A 101 14.14 8.13 4.04
C GLY A 101 13.40 7.94 5.37
N ASP A 102 12.12 8.26 5.41
CA ASP A 102 11.25 8.20 6.59
C ASP A 102 10.27 7.01 6.58
N GLU A 103 10.46 6.04 5.67
CA GLU A 103 9.67 4.78 5.66
C GLU A 103 9.77 4.00 6.99
N GLU A 104 10.88 4.10 7.70
CA GLU A 104 11.07 3.48 9.01
C GLU A 104 10.14 4.02 10.11
N PHE A 105 9.46 5.16 9.87
CA PHE A 105 8.51 5.77 10.78
C PHE A 105 7.05 5.40 10.50
N ILE A 106 6.82 4.56 9.49
CA ILE A 106 5.49 4.01 9.19
C ILE A 106 5.14 3.00 10.29
N LEU A 107 3.97 3.16 10.90
CA LEU A 107 3.48 2.20 11.88
C LEU A 107 3.01 0.91 11.19
N ALA A 108 3.03 -0.20 11.93
CA ALA A 108 2.60 -1.51 11.41
C ALA A 108 1.16 -1.47 10.87
N GLU A 109 0.27 -0.71 11.52
CA GLU A 109 -1.12 -0.52 11.11
C GLU A 109 -1.27 0.36 9.86
N GLU A 110 -0.27 1.17 9.53
CA GLU A 110 -0.26 2.05 8.36
C GLU A 110 0.40 1.37 7.14
N GLN A 111 1.20 0.33 7.37
CA GLN A 111 2.01 -0.33 6.33
C GLN A 111 1.14 -0.87 5.20
N MET A 112 0.06 -1.56 5.52
CA MET A 112 -0.85 -2.13 4.52
C MET A 112 -1.45 -1.04 3.62
N PHE A 113 -1.90 0.06 4.22
CA PHE A 113 -2.40 1.21 3.45
C PHE A 113 -1.34 1.78 2.50
N TYR A 114 -0.11 1.95 2.99
CA TYR A 114 1.00 2.46 2.19
C TYR A 114 1.32 1.56 0.98
N ASP A 115 1.40 0.26 1.21
CA ASP A 115 1.69 -0.73 0.17
C ASP A 115 0.55 -0.82 -0.86
N ASP A 116 -0.71 -0.77 -0.43
CA ASP A 116 -1.89 -0.76 -1.31
C ASP A 116 -1.90 0.48 -2.21
N VAL A 117 -1.57 1.65 -1.68
CA VAL A 117 -1.47 2.88 -2.47
C VAL A 117 -0.38 2.76 -3.54
N ILE A 118 0.80 2.23 -3.21
CA ILE A 118 1.88 1.99 -4.18
C ILE A 118 1.39 1.05 -5.28
N MET A 119 0.79 -0.08 -4.90
CA MET A 119 0.28 -1.07 -5.86
C MET A 119 -0.74 -0.46 -6.84
N VAL A 120 -1.67 0.37 -6.35
CA VAL A 120 -2.66 1.06 -7.19
C VAL A 120 -1.99 2.06 -8.12
N LEU A 121 -1.02 2.83 -7.64
CA LEU A 121 -0.27 3.80 -8.44
C LEU A 121 0.54 3.10 -9.55
N ASP A 122 1.27 2.06 -9.21
CA ASP A 122 2.10 1.31 -10.16
C ASP A 122 1.24 0.65 -11.24
N LYS A 123 0.15 0.01 -10.84
CA LYS A 123 -0.83 -0.57 -11.78
C LYS A 123 -1.40 0.49 -12.73
N SER A 124 -1.78 1.66 -12.21
CA SER A 124 -2.29 2.75 -13.04
C SER A 124 -1.24 3.28 -14.02
N ARG A 125 0.02 3.43 -13.57
CA ARG A 125 1.13 3.84 -14.44
C ARG A 125 1.38 2.84 -15.56
N GLU A 126 1.32 1.55 -15.25
CA GLU A 126 1.50 0.51 -16.25
C GLU A 126 0.36 0.46 -17.26
N GLN A 127 -0.88 0.55 -16.79
CA GLN A 127 -2.07 0.43 -17.63
C GLN A 127 -2.34 1.67 -18.48
N VAL A 128 -1.95 2.85 -18.02
CA VAL A 128 -2.21 4.11 -18.72
C VAL A 128 -0.92 4.71 -19.27
N LEU A 129 -0.04 5.20 -18.39
CA LEU A 129 1.11 6.00 -18.77
C LEU A 129 2.07 5.24 -19.70
N LYS A 130 2.51 4.05 -19.28
CA LYS A 130 3.46 3.23 -20.03
C LYS A 130 2.92 2.85 -21.42
N ARG A 131 1.62 2.53 -21.48
CA ARG A 131 0.97 2.21 -22.76
C ARG A 131 0.92 3.41 -23.70
N VAL A 132 0.51 4.57 -23.20
CA VAL A 132 0.47 5.80 -24.02
C VAL A 132 1.86 6.16 -24.54
N VAL A 133 2.89 6.08 -23.70
CA VAL A 133 4.29 6.34 -24.12
C VAL A 133 4.76 5.36 -25.20
N LEU A 134 4.24 4.12 -25.19
CA LEU A 134 4.51 3.11 -26.23
C LEU A 134 3.58 3.22 -27.45
N GLY A 135 2.75 4.26 -27.54
CA GLY A 135 1.79 4.44 -28.63
C GLY A 135 0.59 3.48 -28.59
N LYS A 136 0.36 2.82 -27.46
CA LYS A 136 -0.77 1.90 -27.28
C LYS A 136 -1.91 2.59 -26.53
N LEU A 137 -3.16 2.21 -26.81
CA LEU A 137 -4.32 2.73 -26.07
C LEU A 137 -4.30 2.27 -24.61
N PRO A 138 -4.70 3.13 -23.63
CA PRO A 138 -4.89 2.75 -22.25
C PRO A 138 -5.89 1.60 -22.08
N LEU A 139 -5.73 0.80 -21.02
CA LEU A 139 -6.70 -0.24 -20.68
C LEU A 139 -7.81 0.37 -19.81
N THR A 140 -9.03 0.40 -20.33
CA THR A 140 -10.18 1.02 -19.65
C THR A 140 -11.10 0.01 -18.97
N THR A 141 -11.07 -1.26 -19.38
CA THR A 141 -11.92 -2.31 -18.79
C THR A 141 -11.16 -3.63 -18.59
N PRO A 142 -11.59 -4.47 -17.61
CA PRO A 142 -11.05 -5.82 -17.44
C PRO A 142 -11.15 -6.70 -18.68
N GLU A 143 -12.20 -6.49 -19.50
CA GLU A 143 -12.43 -7.22 -20.76
C GLU A 143 -11.41 -6.81 -21.82
N GLN A 144 -11.07 -5.53 -21.91
CA GLN A 144 -10.01 -5.05 -22.82
C GLN A 144 -8.63 -5.56 -22.38
N LYS A 145 -8.43 -5.82 -21.11
CA LYS A 145 -7.22 -6.47 -20.60
C LYS A 145 -7.10 -7.89 -21.18
N LYS A 146 -8.16 -8.70 -21.09
CA LYS A 146 -8.19 -10.07 -21.65
C LYS A 146 -8.03 -10.08 -23.17
N VAL A 147 -8.68 -9.16 -23.89
CA VAL A 147 -8.57 -9.05 -25.34
C VAL A 147 -7.17 -8.63 -25.79
N ASN A 148 -6.50 -7.75 -25.03
CA ASN A 148 -5.13 -7.34 -25.36
C ASN A 148 -4.09 -8.39 -24.95
N GLU A 149 -4.31 -9.12 -23.87
CA GLU A 149 -3.50 -10.29 -23.49
C GLU A 149 -3.62 -11.39 -24.56
N ALA A 150 -4.82 -11.60 -25.12
CA ALA A 150 -5.02 -12.51 -26.25
C ALA A 150 -4.40 -12.01 -27.56
N ARG A 151 -4.25 -10.70 -27.76
CA ARG A 151 -3.57 -10.10 -28.94
C ARG A 151 -2.05 -10.04 -28.79
N ASP A 152 -1.53 -10.13 -27.60
CA ASP A 152 -0.09 -10.22 -27.32
C ASP A 152 0.42 -11.68 -27.33
N LEU A 153 -0.40 -12.64 -27.80
CA LEU A 153 0.02 -14.02 -28.04
C LEU A 153 0.85 -14.08 -29.34
N VAL A 154 1.91 -14.84 -29.29
CA VAL A 154 2.77 -15.13 -30.45
C VAL A 154 2.89 -16.63 -30.60
N GLU A 155 2.77 -17.08 -31.86
CA GLU A 155 2.94 -18.49 -32.19
C GLU A 155 4.44 -18.85 -32.18
N VAL A 156 4.78 -19.85 -31.38
CA VAL A 156 6.15 -20.36 -31.27
C VAL A 156 6.20 -21.85 -31.55
N GLN A 157 7.34 -22.31 -32.05
CA GLN A 157 7.65 -23.72 -32.19
C GLN A 157 8.70 -24.12 -31.16
N PHE A 158 8.44 -25.19 -30.41
CA PHE A 158 9.38 -25.75 -29.44
C PHE A 158 10.46 -26.52 -30.17
N LEU A 159 11.73 -26.20 -29.92
CA LEU A 159 12.89 -26.84 -30.53
C LEU A 159 13.35 -28.08 -29.75
N GLU A 160 12.95 -28.18 -28.52
CA GLU A 160 13.26 -29.27 -27.61
C GLU A 160 12.05 -29.61 -26.71
N GLU A 161 12.06 -30.79 -26.12
CA GLU A 161 11.05 -31.18 -25.15
C GLU A 161 11.17 -30.31 -23.90
N THR A 162 10.07 -29.72 -23.48
CA THR A 162 10.04 -28.76 -22.34
C THR A 162 9.04 -29.25 -21.30
N GLU A 163 9.54 -29.43 -20.08
CA GLU A 163 8.70 -29.77 -18.92
C GLU A 163 7.71 -28.66 -18.60
N ALA A 164 6.65 -29.01 -17.84
CA ALA A 164 5.67 -28.02 -17.39
C ALA A 164 6.33 -26.96 -16.49
N PHE A 165 6.05 -25.69 -16.76
CA PHE A 165 6.58 -24.55 -16.02
C PHE A 165 5.49 -23.54 -15.70
N ALA A 166 5.69 -22.77 -14.60
CA ALA A 166 4.77 -21.70 -14.22
C ALA A 166 5.13 -20.41 -14.95
N GLY A 167 4.11 -19.77 -15.54
CA GLY A 167 4.24 -18.43 -16.13
C GLY A 167 4.21 -17.32 -15.08
N GLU A 168 4.56 -16.10 -15.50
CA GLU A 168 4.42 -14.88 -14.66
C GLU A 168 2.96 -14.59 -14.25
N ASP A 169 2.01 -15.12 -15.00
CA ASP A 169 0.56 -15.07 -14.78
C ASP A 169 0.04 -16.14 -13.80
N MET A 170 0.95 -16.90 -13.16
CA MET A 170 0.66 -18.05 -12.29
C MET A 170 -0.09 -19.20 -12.98
N GLN A 171 -0.13 -19.24 -14.33
CA GLN A 171 -0.66 -20.38 -15.06
C GLN A 171 0.45 -21.41 -15.34
N MET A 172 0.05 -22.69 -15.36
CA MET A 172 0.96 -23.77 -15.73
C MET A 172 0.92 -23.96 -17.25
N TYR A 173 2.09 -23.97 -17.87
CA TYR A 173 2.30 -24.18 -19.28
C TYR A 173 3.08 -25.47 -19.51
N GLY A 174 2.66 -26.26 -20.52
CA GLY A 174 3.30 -27.54 -20.85
C GLY A 174 2.73 -28.75 -20.11
N PRO A 175 3.39 -29.92 -20.20
CA PRO A 175 4.65 -30.13 -20.94
C PRO A 175 4.46 -30.02 -22.45
N TYR A 176 5.51 -29.62 -23.17
CA TYR A 176 5.50 -29.51 -24.64
C TYR A 176 6.53 -30.45 -25.25
N THR A 177 6.13 -31.13 -26.33
CA THR A 177 7.03 -31.98 -27.09
C THR A 177 7.84 -31.16 -28.10
N LYS A 178 8.95 -31.73 -28.54
CA LYS A 178 9.71 -31.16 -29.65
C LYS A 178 8.82 -30.98 -30.85
N ASP A 179 9.00 -29.87 -31.58
CA ASP A 179 8.23 -29.43 -32.72
C ASP A 179 6.74 -29.07 -32.46
N ALA A 180 6.31 -29.05 -31.19
CA ALA A 180 4.99 -28.54 -30.83
C ALA A 180 4.88 -27.05 -31.20
N ARG A 181 3.69 -26.65 -31.68
CA ARG A 181 3.36 -25.26 -32.01
C ARG A 181 2.29 -24.80 -31.03
N GLU A 182 2.56 -23.70 -30.39
CA GLU A 182 1.65 -23.15 -29.34
C GLU A 182 1.68 -21.63 -29.34
N GLU A 183 0.58 -21.04 -28.92
CA GLU A 183 0.48 -19.61 -28.69
C GLU A 183 0.89 -19.28 -27.26
N LEU A 184 1.93 -18.49 -27.11
CA LEU A 184 2.42 -18.04 -25.81
C LEU A 184 2.38 -16.50 -25.68
N PRO A 185 2.18 -15.98 -24.48
CA PRO A 185 2.36 -14.54 -24.22
C PRO A 185 3.72 -14.05 -24.71
N SER A 186 3.76 -12.91 -25.40
CA SER A 186 4.96 -12.38 -26.06
C SER A 186 6.17 -12.27 -25.12
N LYS A 187 5.97 -11.86 -23.89
CA LYS A 187 7.04 -11.81 -22.86
C LYS A 187 7.63 -13.18 -22.55
N MET A 188 6.79 -14.19 -22.50
CA MET A 188 7.20 -15.57 -22.22
C MET A 188 7.92 -16.16 -23.43
N ALA A 189 7.38 -15.93 -24.62
CA ALA A 189 8.02 -16.30 -25.86
C ALA A 189 9.43 -15.71 -25.97
N ASP A 190 9.61 -14.41 -25.67
CA ASP A 190 10.91 -13.74 -25.68
C ASP A 190 11.92 -14.38 -24.69
N MET A 191 11.44 -14.82 -23.52
CA MET A 191 12.27 -15.48 -22.52
C MET A 191 12.74 -16.88 -23.01
N LEU A 192 11.82 -17.65 -23.60
CA LEU A 192 12.11 -18.98 -24.12
C LEU A 192 12.98 -18.91 -25.38
N ILE A 193 12.82 -17.90 -26.23
CA ILE A 193 13.69 -17.62 -27.38
C ILE A 193 15.11 -17.31 -26.92
N LYS A 194 15.28 -16.48 -25.89
CA LYS A 194 16.60 -16.18 -25.30
C LYS A 194 17.28 -17.41 -24.72
N ARG A 195 16.51 -18.39 -24.24
CA ARG A 195 17.02 -19.69 -23.76
C ARG A 195 17.33 -20.66 -24.92
N GLY A 196 16.84 -20.39 -26.11
CA GLY A 196 17.01 -21.26 -27.27
C GLY A 196 16.02 -22.43 -27.32
N SER A 197 15.02 -22.47 -26.44
CA SER A 197 14.05 -23.58 -26.37
C SER A 197 12.90 -23.44 -27.35
N VAL A 198 12.65 -22.24 -27.93
CA VAL A 198 11.61 -22.01 -28.94
C VAL A 198 12.07 -21.08 -30.04
N ALA A 199 11.44 -21.20 -31.20
CA ALA A 199 11.59 -20.29 -32.33
C ALA A 199 10.26 -19.60 -32.64
N LEU A 200 10.30 -18.32 -33.05
CA LEU A 200 9.13 -17.61 -33.56
C LEU A 200 8.75 -18.17 -34.92
N LEU A 201 7.48 -18.52 -35.09
CA LEU A 201 6.90 -18.77 -36.40
C LEU A 201 6.53 -17.39 -36.96
N LYS A 202 7.29 -16.91 -37.96
CA LYS A 202 6.88 -15.76 -38.79
C LYS A 202 5.91 -16.24 -39.84
N GLU A 203 4.72 -15.60 -39.94
CA GLU A 203 3.95 -15.62 -41.16
C GLU A 203 4.74 -15.12 -42.36
#